data_304c7cfc06c52f33b2ded75de26377fd
#
_entry.id   304c7cfc06c52f33b2ded75de26377fd
#
_cell.length_a   1.000
_cell.length_b   1.000
_cell.length_c   1.000
_cell.angle_alpha   90.00
_cell.angle_beta   90.00
_cell.angle_gamma   90.00
#
_symmetry.space_group_name_H-M   'P 1'
#
loop_
_entity.id
_entity.type
_entity.pdbx_description
1 polymer ?
#
loop_
_entity_poly.entity_id
_entity_poly.type
_entity_poly.pdbx_seq_one_letter_code
_entity_poly.pdbx_strand_id
1 'polypeptide(L)'
;RVLGCGSLGMMDRFDSFREAPLKLPAEMAASIADPRRFPLIDKLVSLDEGKSLVSQCTLSVQDHPFLVDHAIDGVPYHPGVMAMEMFAENALLLVPGNCIAGFEDVSFGLPVKIMKGAMTVRVEANLENTEGDISWVSCRLVSDLVNSKGEVFGEPRLHHQAKVRLVASSDDLSTFLQSEIEALPAIGTPADGELMHHSSFIYLRYFHGPRFQSHGGVLRGVENGVDGIALMRHQLPATDQFALESEGEE
;
A
#
# COMPACT_ATOMS: atom_id res chain seq x y z
N ARG A 1 -12.18 -14.79 7.41
CA ARG A 1 -11.79 -15.90 8.29
C ARG A 1 -11.87 -15.43 9.72
N VAL A 2 -12.94 -15.77 10.44
CA VAL A 2 -12.94 -15.72 11.90
C VAL A 2 -12.14 -16.95 12.34
N LEU A 3 -10.86 -16.78 12.55
CA LEU A 3 -10.05 -17.78 13.23
C LEU A 3 -10.17 -17.49 14.72
N GLY A 4 -10.92 -18.33 15.41
CA GLY A 4 -10.94 -18.40 16.85
C GLY A 4 -9.54 -18.73 17.36
N CYS A 5 -8.85 -17.77 17.96
CA CYS A 5 -7.72 -18.05 18.81
C CYS A 5 -8.25 -18.69 20.09
N GLY A 6 -7.80 -19.92 20.31
CA GLY A 6 -8.12 -20.70 21.50
C GLY A 6 -7.77 -19.96 22.78
N SER A 7 -8.64 -20.15 23.71
CA SER A 7 -8.68 -19.65 25.07
C SER A 7 -7.37 -19.73 25.82
N LEU A 8 -6.90 -18.60 26.31
CA LEU A 8 -6.20 -18.52 27.58
C LEU A 8 -7.06 -17.63 28.49
N GLY A 9 -7.47 -18.18 29.62
CA GLY A 9 -8.46 -17.63 30.56
C GLY A 9 -8.09 -16.33 31.27
N MET A 10 -7.71 -15.32 30.52
CA MET A 10 -7.46 -13.93 30.94
C MET A 10 -8.31 -12.91 30.19
N MET A 11 -9.18 -13.33 29.26
CA MET A 11 -9.97 -12.43 28.43
C MET A 11 -11.31 -12.01 29.04
N ASP A 12 -11.75 -12.60 30.15
CA ASP A 12 -13.07 -12.33 30.72
C ASP A 12 -13.21 -10.96 31.43
N ARG A 13 -12.13 -10.18 31.53
CA ARG A 13 -12.20 -8.83 32.15
C ARG A 13 -12.26 -7.67 31.15
N PHE A 14 -12.15 -7.94 29.83
CA PHE A 14 -12.22 -6.91 28.80
C PHE A 14 -13.55 -6.88 28.03
N ASP A 15 -14.50 -7.73 28.36
CA ASP A 15 -15.80 -7.81 27.69
C ASP A 15 -16.75 -6.62 27.98
N SER A 16 -16.39 -5.72 28.88
CA SER A 16 -17.23 -4.56 29.23
C SER A 16 -17.11 -3.36 28.26
N PHE A 17 -16.20 -3.42 27.26
CA PHE A 17 -16.02 -2.41 26.23
C PHE A 17 -16.07 -3.00 24.81
N ARG A 18 -16.90 -4.00 24.58
CA ARG A 18 -17.24 -4.37 23.22
C ARG A 18 -18.06 -3.25 22.61
N GLU A 19 -17.38 -2.36 21.90
CA GLU A 19 -18.08 -1.49 20.96
C GLU A 19 -18.94 -2.37 20.05
N ALA A 20 -20.20 -1.97 19.85
CA ALA A 20 -21.08 -2.70 18.93
C ALA A 20 -20.37 -2.85 17.58
N PRO A 21 -20.42 -4.03 16.94
CA PRO A 21 -19.73 -4.23 15.68
C PRO A 21 -20.16 -3.17 14.68
N LEU A 22 -19.19 -2.54 14.01
CA LEU A 22 -19.44 -1.51 13.01
C LEU A 22 -20.37 -2.09 11.94
N LYS A 23 -21.54 -1.44 11.75
CA LYS A 23 -22.49 -1.83 10.70
C LYS A 23 -21.98 -1.29 9.37
N LEU A 24 -21.52 -2.18 8.51
CA LEU A 24 -21.04 -1.84 7.17
C LEU A 24 -22.15 -2.00 6.14
N PRO A 25 -22.19 -1.17 5.08
CA PRO A 25 -22.95 -1.46 3.88
C PRO A 25 -22.61 -2.86 3.35
N ALA A 26 -23.61 -3.60 2.86
CA ALA A 26 -23.42 -4.99 2.46
C ALA A 26 -22.34 -5.17 1.37
N GLU A 27 -22.30 -4.26 0.39
CA GLU A 27 -21.29 -4.26 -0.67
C GLU A 27 -19.89 -4.01 -0.16
N MET A 28 -19.72 -3.11 0.80
CA MET A 28 -18.44 -2.82 1.43
C MET A 28 -17.97 -4.02 2.26
N ALA A 29 -18.86 -4.63 3.04
CA ALA A 29 -18.56 -5.83 3.80
C ALA A 29 -18.12 -6.99 2.88
N ALA A 30 -18.82 -7.20 1.76
CA ALA A 30 -18.45 -8.20 0.75
C ALA A 30 -17.10 -7.90 0.10
N SER A 31 -16.81 -6.63 -0.18
CA SER A 31 -15.53 -6.20 -0.76
C SER A 31 -14.34 -6.46 0.15
N ILE A 32 -14.48 -6.18 1.45
CA ILE A 32 -13.42 -6.44 2.46
C ILE A 32 -13.26 -7.95 2.68
N ALA A 33 -14.33 -8.73 2.55
CA ALA A 33 -14.28 -10.18 2.71
C ALA A 33 -13.56 -10.89 1.54
N ASP A 34 -13.37 -10.23 0.40
CA ASP A 34 -12.55 -10.77 -0.71
C ASP A 34 -11.07 -10.34 -0.54
N PRO A 35 -10.19 -11.23 -0.09
CA PRO A 35 -8.78 -10.89 0.16
C PRO A 35 -7.99 -10.59 -1.12
N ARG A 36 -8.56 -10.87 -2.30
CA ARG A 36 -7.93 -10.53 -3.59
C ARG A 36 -8.22 -9.10 -4.00
N ARG A 37 -9.28 -8.51 -3.43
CA ARG A 37 -9.70 -7.15 -3.77
C ARG A 37 -9.04 -6.10 -2.88
N PHE A 38 -8.98 -6.37 -1.58
CA PHE A 38 -8.38 -5.49 -0.58
C PHE A 38 -7.49 -6.28 0.40
N PRO A 39 -6.34 -6.80 -0.09
CA PRO A 39 -5.47 -7.69 0.68
C PRO A 39 -4.82 -7.02 1.89
N LEU A 40 -4.77 -5.70 1.93
CA LEU A 40 -4.14 -4.93 3.01
C LEU A 40 -5.15 -4.29 3.98
N ILE A 41 -6.40 -4.78 3.98
CA ILE A 41 -7.45 -4.37 4.92
C ILE A 41 -7.97 -5.58 5.68
N ASP A 42 -7.57 -5.75 6.96
CA ASP A 42 -8.12 -6.81 7.81
C ASP A 42 -9.54 -6.48 8.28
N LYS A 43 -9.76 -5.20 8.64
CA LYS A 43 -11.07 -4.71 9.12
C LYS A 43 -11.17 -3.19 9.05
N LEU A 44 -12.42 -2.69 9.07
CA LEU A 44 -12.69 -1.29 9.36
C LEU A 44 -12.84 -1.07 10.86
N VAL A 45 -12.24 0.01 11.34
CA VAL A 45 -12.32 0.49 12.72
C VAL A 45 -13.43 1.52 12.85
N SER A 46 -13.54 2.42 11.86
CA SER A 46 -14.62 3.42 11.81
C SER A 46 -14.99 3.75 10.36
N LEU A 47 -16.22 4.22 10.17
CA LEU A 47 -16.76 4.64 8.88
C LEU A 47 -17.76 5.80 9.10
N ASP A 48 -17.53 6.92 8.42
CA ASP A 48 -18.50 7.96 8.11
C ASP A 48 -18.67 7.96 6.58
N GLU A 49 -19.75 7.34 6.10
CA GLU A 49 -19.96 7.08 4.67
C GLU A 49 -19.78 8.33 3.81
N GLY A 50 -18.99 8.22 2.76
CA GLY A 50 -18.69 9.30 1.83
C GLY A 50 -17.86 10.45 2.43
N LYS A 51 -17.31 10.30 3.64
CA LYS A 51 -16.47 11.34 4.27
C LYS A 51 -15.16 10.80 4.77
N SER A 52 -15.19 9.73 5.59
CA SER A 52 -13.96 9.17 6.16
C SER A 52 -14.10 7.71 6.54
N LEU A 53 -12.99 7.01 6.57
CA LEU A 53 -12.88 5.68 7.14
C LEU A 53 -11.53 5.50 7.84
N VAL A 54 -11.50 4.56 8.78
CA VAL A 54 -10.27 4.07 9.37
C VAL A 54 -10.26 2.56 9.21
N SER A 55 -9.24 2.04 8.54
CA SER A 55 -8.98 0.61 8.43
C SER A 55 -7.80 0.18 9.28
N GLN A 56 -7.69 -1.13 9.51
CA GLN A 56 -6.59 -1.75 10.22
C GLN A 56 -6.05 -2.92 9.41
N CYS A 57 -4.72 -3.06 9.42
CA CYS A 57 -4.00 -4.22 8.90
C CYS A 57 -2.93 -4.67 9.89
N THR A 58 -2.78 -5.99 10.07
CA THR A 58 -1.73 -6.58 10.88
C THR A 58 -0.68 -7.20 9.98
N LEU A 59 0.39 -6.47 9.76
CA LEU A 59 1.49 -6.86 8.89
C LEU A 59 2.33 -7.95 9.55
N SER A 60 2.46 -9.09 8.89
CA SER A 60 3.35 -10.20 9.30
C SER A 60 4.01 -10.81 8.08
N VAL A 61 5.17 -11.43 8.24
CA VAL A 61 5.84 -12.15 7.15
C VAL A 61 5.01 -13.34 6.68
N GLN A 62 4.22 -13.93 7.56
CA GLN A 62 3.39 -15.08 7.25
C GLN A 62 2.23 -14.70 6.31
N ASP A 63 1.56 -13.59 6.59
CA ASP A 63 0.39 -13.14 5.83
C ASP A 63 0.77 -12.24 4.65
N HIS A 64 1.96 -11.60 4.73
CA HIS A 64 2.49 -10.66 3.74
C HIS A 64 3.90 -11.07 3.31
N PRO A 65 4.04 -12.11 2.46
CA PRO A 65 5.34 -12.68 2.07
C PRO A 65 6.30 -11.67 1.41
N PHE A 66 5.79 -10.60 0.81
CA PHE A 66 6.64 -9.55 0.24
C PHE A 66 7.58 -8.90 1.26
N LEU A 67 7.25 -8.95 2.55
CA LEU A 67 8.08 -8.41 3.63
C LEU A 67 9.44 -9.11 3.74
N VAL A 68 9.56 -10.37 3.30
CA VAL A 68 10.83 -11.11 3.25
C VAL A 68 11.80 -10.42 2.29
N ASP A 69 11.28 -9.95 1.15
CA ASP A 69 12.07 -9.33 0.10
C ASP A 69 12.33 -7.83 0.34
N HIS A 70 11.88 -7.30 1.49
CA HIS A 70 12.13 -5.93 1.89
C HIS A 70 12.63 -5.88 3.35
N ALA A 71 13.74 -6.60 3.60
CA ALA A 71 14.36 -6.71 4.92
C ALA A 71 15.78 -6.13 4.92
N ILE A 72 16.12 -5.38 5.96
CA ILE A 72 17.46 -4.84 6.22
C ILE A 72 17.99 -5.52 7.46
N ASP A 73 19.15 -6.17 7.36
CA ASP A 73 19.78 -6.95 8.44
C ASP A 73 18.83 -7.97 9.08
N GLY A 74 17.98 -8.61 8.25
CA GLY A 74 17.02 -9.61 8.69
C GLY A 74 15.76 -9.05 9.36
N VAL A 75 15.63 -7.73 9.48
CA VAL A 75 14.42 -7.07 9.98
C VAL A 75 13.55 -6.65 8.81
N PRO A 76 12.30 -7.16 8.69
CA PRO A 76 11.38 -6.72 7.66
C PRO A 76 10.91 -5.28 7.88
N TYR A 77 10.85 -4.54 6.79
CA TYR A 77 10.30 -3.18 6.73
C TYR A 77 9.13 -3.17 5.75
N HIS A 78 8.05 -2.53 6.11
CA HIS A 78 6.95 -2.32 5.18
C HIS A 78 7.38 -1.34 4.09
N PRO A 79 7.31 -1.70 2.80
CA PRO A 79 7.72 -0.82 1.71
C PRO A 79 6.81 0.40 1.59
N GLY A 80 7.38 1.57 1.27
CA GLY A 80 6.60 2.78 1.02
C GLY A 80 5.59 2.62 -0.11
N VAL A 81 5.95 1.88 -1.16
CA VAL A 81 5.03 1.58 -2.29
C VAL A 81 3.85 0.72 -1.85
N MET A 82 4.02 -0.17 -0.87
CA MET A 82 2.92 -0.95 -0.30
C MET A 82 2.04 -0.11 0.63
N ALA A 83 2.58 0.96 1.23
CA ALA A 83 1.76 1.95 1.92
C ALA A 83 0.88 2.75 0.93
N MET A 84 1.39 3.05 -0.26
CA MET A 84 0.58 3.65 -1.33
C MET A 84 -0.54 2.71 -1.77
N GLU A 85 -0.28 1.40 -1.86
CA GLU A 85 -1.31 0.40 -2.14
C GLU A 85 -2.39 0.39 -1.03
N MET A 86 -1.99 0.41 0.26
CA MET A 86 -2.96 0.55 1.35
C MET A 86 -3.81 1.83 1.21
N PHE A 87 -3.22 2.94 0.79
CA PHE A 87 -3.95 4.18 0.55
C PHE A 87 -4.93 4.05 -0.61
N ALA A 88 -4.51 3.40 -1.71
CA ALA A 88 -5.38 3.14 -2.86
C ALA A 88 -6.59 2.27 -2.47
N GLU A 89 -6.37 1.16 -1.75
CA GLU A 89 -7.44 0.29 -1.27
C GLU A 89 -8.45 1.06 -0.41
N ASN A 90 -7.97 1.87 0.53
CA ASN A 90 -8.83 2.65 1.41
C ASN A 90 -9.59 3.76 0.66
N ALA A 91 -8.96 4.42 -0.29
CA ALA A 91 -9.59 5.44 -1.13
C ALA A 91 -10.71 4.84 -2.01
N LEU A 92 -10.45 3.69 -2.66
CA LEU A 92 -11.44 2.96 -3.45
C LEU A 92 -12.60 2.43 -2.60
N LEU A 93 -12.34 2.08 -1.35
CA LEU A 93 -13.38 1.64 -0.45
C LEU A 93 -14.25 2.81 0.03
N LEU A 94 -13.66 4.00 0.23
CA LEU A 94 -14.36 5.21 0.64
C LEU A 94 -15.17 5.82 -0.51
N VAL A 95 -14.65 5.76 -1.74
CA VAL A 95 -15.27 6.30 -2.96
C VAL A 95 -15.41 5.17 -3.98
N PRO A 96 -16.39 4.28 -3.79
CA PRO A 96 -16.55 3.09 -4.62
C PRO A 96 -16.93 3.45 -6.07
N GLY A 97 -16.49 2.63 -7.01
CA GLY A 97 -16.77 2.82 -8.45
C GLY A 97 -15.77 3.71 -9.17
N ASN A 98 -14.88 4.39 -8.46
CA ASN A 98 -13.85 5.22 -9.04
C ASN A 98 -12.58 4.42 -9.40
N CYS A 99 -11.70 5.02 -10.19
CA CYS A 99 -10.38 4.53 -10.55
C CYS A 99 -9.28 5.39 -9.94
N ILE A 100 -8.14 4.79 -9.56
CA ILE A 100 -6.97 5.52 -9.09
C ILE A 100 -6.32 6.24 -10.26
N ALA A 101 -6.24 7.57 -10.20
CA ALA A 101 -5.57 8.40 -11.20
C ALA A 101 -4.14 8.79 -10.79
N GLY A 102 -3.81 8.73 -9.51
CA GLY A 102 -2.46 9.03 -9.04
C GLY A 102 -2.39 9.37 -7.55
N PHE A 103 -1.19 9.77 -7.15
CA PHE A 103 -0.89 10.17 -5.78
C PHE A 103 -0.21 11.54 -5.79
N GLU A 104 -0.57 12.36 -4.81
CA GLU A 104 -0.02 13.70 -4.60
C GLU A 104 0.47 13.84 -3.15
N ASP A 105 1.36 14.78 -2.89
CA ASP A 105 1.88 15.10 -1.56
C ASP A 105 2.41 13.86 -0.79
N VAL A 106 3.01 12.91 -1.52
CA VAL A 106 3.51 11.67 -0.93
C VAL A 106 4.68 11.96 0.00
N SER A 107 4.57 11.52 1.25
CA SER A 107 5.62 11.66 2.25
C SER A 107 5.87 10.33 2.97
N PHE A 108 7.11 9.85 2.87
CA PHE A 108 7.60 8.69 3.61
C PHE A 108 8.38 9.18 4.83
N GLY A 109 7.73 9.11 5.99
CA GLY A 109 8.30 9.54 7.26
C GLY A 109 8.97 8.38 8.02
N LEU A 110 8.41 8.01 9.18
CA LEU A 110 8.98 6.95 10.01
C LEU A 110 8.78 5.56 9.39
N PRO A 111 9.83 4.73 9.30
CA PRO A 111 9.70 3.38 8.77
C PRO A 111 8.81 2.49 9.66
N VAL A 112 8.00 1.64 9.04
CA VAL A 112 7.24 0.57 9.71
C VAL A 112 8.12 -0.67 9.78
N LYS A 113 8.57 -1.04 10.98
CA LYS A 113 9.47 -2.18 11.24
C LYS A 113 8.69 -3.32 11.89
N ILE A 114 8.81 -4.53 11.35
CA ILE A 114 8.18 -5.72 11.92
C ILE A 114 9.15 -6.43 12.86
N MET A 115 9.26 -5.93 14.10
CA MET A 115 10.27 -6.38 15.07
C MET A 115 9.89 -7.63 15.86
N LYS A 116 8.60 -7.93 16.01
CA LYS A 116 8.09 -8.99 16.91
C LYS A 116 7.12 -9.94 16.21
N GLY A 117 7.44 -10.29 14.98
CA GLY A 117 6.61 -11.20 14.17
C GLY A 117 5.43 -10.50 13.48
N ALA A 118 4.80 -9.52 14.11
CA ALA A 118 3.71 -8.74 13.52
C ALA A 118 3.72 -7.29 13.97
N MET A 119 3.11 -6.41 13.15
CA MET A 119 2.93 -4.99 13.43
C MET A 119 1.55 -4.56 12.95
N THR A 120 0.73 -4.07 13.86
CA THR A 120 -0.58 -3.51 13.51
C THR A 120 -0.45 -2.04 13.12
N VAL A 121 -1.00 -1.70 11.97
CA VAL A 121 -1.09 -0.33 11.44
C VAL A 121 -2.53 0.01 11.11
N ARG A 122 -2.83 1.31 11.02
CA ARG A 122 -4.12 1.82 10.57
C ARG A 122 -3.91 2.79 9.42
N VAL A 123 -4.86 2.80 8.50
CA VAL A 123 -5.01 3.87 7.51
C VAL A 123 -6.20 4.72 7.89
N GLU A 124 -5.95 6.00 8.04
CA GLU A 124 -6.97 7.04 8.20
C GLU A 124 -7.17 7.69 6.84
N ALA A 125 -8.34 7.51 6.22
CA ALA A 125 -8.69 8.06 4.91
C ALA A 125 -9.83 9.06 5.04
N ASN A 126 -9.67 10.26 4.46
CA ASN A 126 -10.67 11.32 4.49
C ASN A 126 -10.88 11.88 3.08
N LEU A 127 -12.12 11.93 2.62
CA LEU A 127 -12.48 12.63 1.39
C LEU A 127 -12.36 14.14 1.62
N GLU A 128 -11.40 14.78 0.95
CA GLU A 128 -11.15 16.22 1.10
C GLU A 128 -12.12 17.04 0.27
N ASN A 129 -12.21 16.71 -1.02
CA ASN A 129 -13.10 17.40 -1.97
C ASN A 129 -13.40 16.50 -3.19
N THR A 130 -14.38 16.93 -3.96
CA THR A 130 -14.70 16.41 -5.29
C THR A 130 -14.95 17.59 -6.21
N GLU A 131 -14.24 17.62 -7.34
CA GLU A 131 -14.38 18.65 -8.37
C GLU A 131 -14.64 17.99 -9.72
N GLY A 132 -15.88 18.11 -10.23
CA GLY A 132 -16.33 17.36 -11.40
C GLY A 132 -16.24 15.86 -11.16
N ASP A 133 -15.50 15.17 -12.01
CA ASP A 133 -15.30 13.71 -11.94
C ASP A 133 -14.05 13.28 -11.16
N ILE A 134 -13.37 14.23 -10.51
CA ILE A 134 -12.15 14.00 -9.74
C ILE A 134 -12.42 14.14 -8.24
N SER A 135 -11.97 13.17 -7.47
CA SER A 135 -12.03 13.19 -6.01
C SER A 135 -10.63 13.05 -5.41
N TRP A 136 -10.39 13.72 -4.28
CA TRP A 136 -9.14 13.63 -3.52
C TRP A 136 -9.41 13.06 -2.14
N VAL A 137 -8.69 11.99 -1.81
CA VAL A 137 -8.74 11.34 -0.50
C VAL A 137 -7.38 11.48 0.17
N SER A 138 -7.32 12.21 1.28
CA SER A 138 -6.11 12.24 2.10
C SER A 138 -6.00 10.96 2.93
N CYS A 139 -4.81 10.35 2.92
CA CYS A 139 -4.52 9.12 3.63
C CYS A 139 -3.31 9.27 4.54
N ARG A 140 -3.39 8.68 5.73
CA ARG A 140 -2.31 8.63 6.71
C ARG A 140 -2.13 7.20 7.22
N LEU A 141 -0.92 6.67 7.17
CA LEU A 141 -0.56 5.40 7.78
C LEU A 141 0.00 5.67 9.17
N VAL A 142 -0.65 5.13 10.18
CA VAL A 142 -0.30 5.35 11.58
C VAL A 142 -0.20 4.03 12.35
N SER A 143 0.52 4.05 13.48
CA SER A 143 0.50 2.95 14.44
C SER A 143 0.40 3.47 15.87
N ASP A 144 -0.25 2.69 16.74
CA ASP A 144 -0.36 3.03 18.14
C ASP A 144 0.97 2.82 18.87
N LEU A 145 1.21 3.67 19.86
CA LEU A 145 2.20 3.43 20.88
C LEU A 145 1.59 2.50 21.93
N VAL A 146 2.21 1.34 22.13
CA VAL A 146 1.73 0.34 23.08
C VAL A 146 2.79 0.11 24.15
N ASN A 147 2.41 0.22 25.42
CA ASN A 147 3.31 -0.04 26.55
C ASN A 147 3.53 -1.56 26.77
N SER A 148 4.35 -1.91 27.75
CA SER A 148 4.66 -3.30 28.07
C SER A 148 3.45 -4.13 28.56
N LYS A 149 2.34 -3.47 28.94
CA LYS A 149 1.09 -4.11 29.34
C LYS A 149 0.09 -4.26 28.21
N GLY A 150 0.43 -3.77 26.99
CA GLY A 150 -0.47 -3.79 25.84
C GLY A 150 -1.44 -2.61 25.79
N GLU A 151 -1.30 -1.59 26.66
CA GLU A 151 -2.16 -0.42 26.69
C GLU A 151 -1.66 0.63 25.69
N VAL A 152 -2.58 1.21 24.93
CA VAL A 152 -2.28 2.33 24.01
C VAL A 152 -2.08 3.60 24.82
N PHE A 153 -1.06 4.38 24.47
CA PHE A 153 -0.75 5.65 25.12
C PHE A 153 -0.21 6.69 24.14
N GLY A 154 -0.48 7.95 24.43
CA GLY A 154 -0.02 9.07 23.60
C GLY A 154 -0.67 9.13 22.23
N GLU A 155 -0.13 9.98 21.35
CA GLU A 155 -0.60 10.12 19.99
C GLU A 155 -0.02 9.00 19.09
N PRO A 156 -0.80 8.53 18.10
CA PRO A 156 -0.31 7.57 17.13
C PRO A 156 0.94 8.08 16.38
N ARG A 157 1.85 7.19 16.05
CA ARG A 157 2.98 7.52 15.17
C ARG A 157 2.53 7.62 13.74
N LEU A 158 2.78 8.75 13.12
CA LEU A 158 2.63 8.90 11.68
C LEU A 158 3.84 8.27 10.97
N HIS A 159 3.56 7.34 10.05
CA HIS A 159 4.57 6.70 9.22
C HIS A 159 4.64 7.33 7.83
N HIS A 160 3.53 7.30 7.11
CA HIS A 160 3.45 7.78 5.73
C HIS A 160 2.13 8.52 5.52
N GLN A 161 2.11 9.38 4.52
CA GLN A 161 0.88 10.07 4.10
C GLN A 161 0.92 10.37 2.60
N ALA A 162 -0.25 10.48 2.01
CA ALA A 162 -0.43 10.93 0.63
C ALA A 162 -1.85 11.43 0.42
N LYS A 163 -2.09 12.09 -0.71
CA LYS A 163 -3.41 12.29 -1.29
C LYS A 163 -3.58 11.33 -2.46
N VAL A 164 -4.68 10.60 -2.47
CA VAL A 164 -5.06 9.72 -3.57
C VAL A 164 -6.02 10.48 -4.46
N ARG A 165 -5.69 10.61 -5.74
CA ARG A 165 -6.55 11.19 -6.76
C ARG A 165 -7.32 10.09 -7.46
N LEU A 166 -8.63 10.25 -7.52
CA LEU A 166 -9.58 9.32 -8.09
C LEU A 166 -10.34 9.98 -9.23
N VAL A 167 -10.70 9.20 -10.26
CA VAL A 167 -11.58 9.61 -11.36
C VAL A 167 -12.79 8.67 -11.45
N ALA A 168 -13.92 9.21 -11.92
CA ALA A 168 -15.20 8.51 -11.84
C ALA A 168 -15.31 7.28 -12.76
N SER A 169 -14.53 7.19 -13.82
CA SER A 169 -14.60 6.07 -14.77
C SER A 169 -13.24 5.69 -15.36
N SER A 170 -13.18 4.51 -15.99
CA SER A 170 -11.99 4.07 -16.74
C SER A 170 -11.73 4.92 -17.98
N ASP A 171 -12.76 5.47 -18.59
CA ASP A 171 -12.63 6.35 -19.76
C ASP A 171 -12.06 7.71 -19.35
N ASP A 172 -12.52 8.24 -18.20
CA ASP A 172 -11.94 9.44 -17.59
C ASP A 172 -10.48 9.22 -17.21
N LEU A 173 -10.16 8.05 -16.64
CA LEU A 173 -8.78 7.67 -16.33
C LEU A 173 -7.90 7.67 -17.59
N SER A 174 -8.37 7.06 -18.67
CA SER A 174 -7.62 7.00 -19.93
C SER A 174 -7.36 8.40 -20.50
N THR A 175 -8.40 9.26 -20.51
CA THR A 175 -8.29 10.65 -20.95
C THR A 175 -7.33 11.45 -20.06
N PHE A 176 -7.45 11.28 -18.76
CA PHE A 176 -6.57 11.93 -17.78
C PHE A 176 -5.11 11.50 -17.99
N LEU A 177 -4.81 10.21 -18.04
CA LEU A 177 -3.44 9.70 -18.23
C LEU A 177 -2.85 10.17 -19.56
N GLN A 178 -3.65 10.22 -20.63
CA GLN A 178 -3.20 10.73 -21.92
C GLN A 178 -2.76 12.21 -21.81
N SER A 179 -3.55 13.04 -21.14
CA SER A 179 -3.22 14.46 -20.94
C SER A 179 -1.95 14.66 -20.09
N GLU A 180 -1.76 13.85 -19.06
CA GLU A 180 -0.56 13.88 -18.23
C GLU A 180 0.69 13.45 -19.03
N ILE A 181 0.57 12.40 -19.86
CA ILE A 181 1.67 11.93 -20.73
C ILE A 181 2.05 13.01 -21.74
N GLU A 182 1.07 13.67 -22.36
CA GLU A 182 1.30 14.75 -23.32
C GLU A 182 1.95 15.98 -22.68
N ALA A 183 1.71 16.22 -21.40
CA ALA A 183 2.33 17.29 -20.63
C ALA A 183 3.78 17.00 -20.20
N LEU A 184 4.24 15.74 -20.28
CA LEU A 184 5.61 15.39 -19.92
C LEU A 184 6.59 16.01 -20.93
N PRO A 185 7.76 16.47 -20.46
CA PRO A 185 8.83 16.91 -21.36
C PRO A 185 9.25 15.73 -22.24
N ALA A 186 9.52 16.04 -23.52
CA ALA A 186 10.02 15.01 -24.46
C ALA A 186 11.29 14.38 -23.90
N ILE A 187 11.22 13.07 -23.64
CA ILE A 187 12.39 12.30 -23.27
C ILE A 187 13.18 12.05 -24.55
N GLY A 188 14.41 12.54 -24.60
CA GLY A 188 15.29 12.27 -25.72
C GLY A 188 15.53 10.79 -25.89
N THR A 189 15.63 10.32 -27.13
CA THR A 189 15.95 8.93 -27.41
C THR A 189 17.39 8.65 -26.94
N PRO A 190 17.65 7.53 -26.21
CA PRO A 190 19.01 7.14 -25.87
C PRO A 190 19.82 6.99 -27.14
N ALA A 191 20.98 7.64 -27.22
CA ALA A 191 21.76 7.70 -28.44
C ALA A 191 22.20 6.32 -28.95
N ASP A 192 22.46 5.34 -28.09
CA ASP A 192 23.12 4.07 -28.46
C ASP A 192 22.50 2.81 -27.82
N GLY A 193 21.43 2.88 -27.03
CA GLY A 193 20.82 1.69 -26.39
C GLY A 193 21.76 0.91 -25.46
N GLU A 194 22.95 1.45 -25.17
CA GLU A 194 23.93 0.83 -24.30
C GLU A 194 23.55 0.96 -22.83
N LEU A 195 23.52 -0.18 -22.13
CA LEU A 195 23.26 -0.18 -20.69
C LEU A 195 24.45 0.44 -19.95
N MET A 196 24.22 1.55 -19.27
CA MET A 196 25.17 2.13 -18.33
C MET A 196 25.31 1.24 -17.08
N HIS A 197 24.19 0.68 -16.61
CA HIS A 197 24.16 -0.26 -15.49
C HIS A 197 23.15 -1.38 -15.74
N HIS A 198 23.62 -2.63 -15.61
CA HIS A 198 22.77 -3.80 -15.60
C HIS A 198 22.01 -3.96 -14.29
N SER A 199 20.86 -4.64 -14.31
CA SER A 199 20.06 -4.93 -13.11
C SER A 199 20.87 -5.60 -12.00
N SER A 200 21.78 -6.54 -12.35
CA SER A 200 22.64 -7.20 -11.38
C SER A 200 23.54 -6.23 -10.60
N PHE A 201 24.06 -5.18 -11.26
CA PHE A 201 24.86 -4.16 -10.60
C PHE A 201 24.01 -3.31 -9.65
N ILE A 202 22.75 -3.01 -10.01
CA ILE A 202 21.80 -2.28 -9.20
C ILE A 202 21.51 -3.08 -7.93
N TYR A 203 21.06 -4.32 -8.08
CA TYR A 203 20.63 -5.16 -6.96
C TYR A 203 21.76 -5.76 -6.12
N LEU A 204 23.02 -5.64 -6.55
CA LEU A 204 24.15 -5.88 -5.68
C LEU A 204 24.29 -4.80 -4.57
N ARG A 205 23.68 -3.64 -4.77
CA ARG A 205 23.76 -2.48 -3.86
C ARG A 205 22.48 -2.20 -3.10
N TYR A 206 21.36 -2.69 -3.61
CA TYR A 206 20.05 -2.56 -2.97
C TYR A 206 19.72 -3.83 -2.20
N PHE A 207 19.06 -3.69 -1.06
CA PHE A 207 18.66 -4.79 -0.20
C PHE A 207 17.39 -5.53 -0.69
N HIS A 208 16.81 -5.10 -1.81
CA HIS A 208 15.57 -5.63 -2.34
C HIS A 208 15.71 -7.08 -2.82
N GLY A 209 14.86 -7.97 -2.30
CA GLY A 209 14.70 -9.32 -2.80
C GLY A 209 13.93 -9.38 -4.14
N PRO A 210 13.71 -10.59 -4.68
CA PRO A 210 13.20 -10.81 -6.05
C PRO A 210 11.90 -10.07 -6.38
N ARG A 211 10.95 -9.99 -5.44
CA ARG A 211 9.64 -9.34 -5.67
C ARG A 211 9.74 -7.84 -5.95
N PHE A 212 10.80 -7.18 -5.48
CA PHE A 212 11.04 -5.75 -5.68
C PHE A 212 12.15 -5.46 -6.71
N GLN A 213 12.66 -6.49 -7.39
CA GLN A 213 13.68 -6.32 -8.42
C GLN A 213 13.05 -5.99 -9.79
N SER A 214 12.39 -4.86 -9.90
CA SER A 214 11.67 -4.42 -11.09
C SER A 214 12.52 -3.71 -12.14
N HIS A 215 13.73 -3.26 -11.79
CA HIS A 215 14.62 -2.60 -12.75
C HIS A 215 15.34 -3.61 -13.67
N GLY A 216 15.22 -3.42 -14.98
CA GLY A 216 15.97 -4.18 -16.00
C GLY A 216 17.38 -3.64 -16.21
N GLY A 217 17.60 -2.38 -15.91
CA GLY A 217 18.86 -1.68 -16.09
C GLY A 217 18.67 -0.18 -16.25
N VAL A 218 19.74 0.54 -16.45
CA VAL A 218 19.73 1.98 -16.73
C VAL A 218 20.52 2.22 -18.03
N LEU A 219 19.88 2.87 -18.99
CA LEU A 219 20.52 3.38 -20.21
C LEU A 219 21.24 4.69 -19.92
N ARG A 220 22.25 4.99 -20.72
CA ARG A 220 22.97 6.26 -20.65
C ARG A 220 22.01 7.43 -20.83
N GLY A 221 22.17 8.46 -20.03
CA GLY A 221 21.36 9.66 -20.10
C GLY A 221 21.61 10.48 -21.38
N VAL A 222 20.61 11.27 -21.70
CA VAL A 222 20.57 12.15 -22.87
C VAL A 222 21.50 13.33 -22.66
N GLU A 223 22.06 13.85 -23.73
CA GLU A 223 22.92 15.03 -24.01
C GLU A 223 23.52 15.87 -22.85
N ASN A 224 22.91 15.96 -21.68
CA ASN A 224 23.43 16.70 -20.51
C ASN A 224 24.09 15.82 -19.44
N GLY A 225 24.11 14.50 -19.62
CA GLY A 225 24.88 13.56 -18.79
C GLY A 225 24.35 13.30 -17.37
N VAL A 226 23.20 13.87 -17.02
CA VAL A 226 22.64 13.79 -15.67
C VAL A 226 21.43 12.85 -15.60
N ASP A 227 20.65 12.74 -16.67
CA ASP A 227 19.42 11.99 -16.72
C ASP A 227 19.62 10.63 -17.39
N GLY A 228 19.29 9.55 -16.69
CA GLY A 228 19.28 8.19 -17.22
C GLY A 228 17.86 7.68 -17.45
N ILE A 229 17.70 6.79 -18.42
CA ILE A 229 16.41 6.11 -18.63
C ILE A 229 16.48 4.77 -17.91
N ALA A 230 15.61 4.58 -16.92
CA ALA A 230 15.45 3.30 -16.26
C ALA A 230 14.61 2.35 -17.11
N LEU A 231 15.13 1.15 -17.35
CA LEU A 231 14.36 0.07 -17.96
C LEU A 231 13.63 -0.69 -16.88
N MET A 232 12.32 -0.74 -16.98
CA MET A 232 11.50 -1.56 -16.11
C MET A 232 11.33 -2.97 -16.69
N ARG A 233 11.31 -3.98 -15.86
CA ARG A 233 10.94 -5.34 -16.26
C ARG A 233 9.45 -5.40 -16.48
N HIS A 234 9.00 -5.89 -17.62
CA HIS A 234 7.59 -6.11 -17.92
C HIS A 234 6.99 -7.29 -17.17
N GLN A 235 7.81 -8.21 -16.71
CA GLN A 235 7.42 -9.34 -15.90
C GLN A 235 8.26 -9.30 -14.63
N LEU A 236 7.59 -9.11 -13.51
CA LEU A 236 8.15 -9.56 -12.24
C LEU A 236 8.43 -11.06 -12.36
N PRO A 237 9.48 -11.59 -11.73
CA PRO A 237 9.66 -13.04 -11.64
C PRO A 237 8.31 -13.65 -11.27
N ALA A 238 7.90 -14.71 -11.97
CA ALA A 238 6.63 -15.40 -11.74
C ALA A 238 6.68 -16.15 -10.40
N THR A 239 6.84 -15.42 -9.36
CA THR A 239 6.81 -15.92 -8.00
C THR A 239 5.73 -15.15 -7.32
N ASP A 240 4.69 -15.89 -7.05
CA ASP A 240 3.82 -15.70 -5.93
C ASP A 240 3.68 -14.24 -5.63
N GLN A 241 2.69 -13.74 -6.20
CA GLN A 241 2.31 -12.37 -6.09
C GLN A 241 2.31 -11.93 -4.63
N PHE A 242 2.22 -10.68 -4.41
CA PHE A 242 2.21 -10.04 -3.11
C PHE A 242 1.09 -10.53 -2.18
N ALA A 243 0.09 -11.22 -2.71
CA ALA A 243 -1.00 -11.85 -1.97
C ALA A 243 -0.83 -13.37 -1.89
N LEU A 244 -1.37 -13.95 -0.82
CA LEU A 244 -1.46 -15.40 -0.66
C LEU A 244 -2.22 -16.00 -1.85
N GLU A 245 -1.57 -16.91 -2.58
CA GLU A 245 -2.31 -17.84 -3.41
C GLU A 245 -3.21 -18.66 -2.46
N SER A 246 -4.51 -18.60 -2.68
CA SER A 246 -5.39 -19.61 -2.14
C SER A 246 -4.90 -20.92 -2.73
N GLU A 247 -4.37 -21.84 -1.90
CA GLU A 247 -4.14 -23.21 -2.31
C GLU A 247 -5.46 -23.69 -2.92
N GLY A 248 -5.44 -23.87 -4.24
CA GLY A 248 -6.53 -24.48 -4.94
C GLY A 248 -6.62 -25.90 -4.42
N GLU A 249 -7.69 -26.22 -3.75
CA GLU A 249 -8.06 -27.60 -3.51
C GLU A 249 -8.23 -28.27 -4.89
N GLU A 250 -7.40 -29.28 -5.16
CA GLU A 250 -7.68 -30.29 -6.18
C GLU A 250 -8.88 -31.16 -5.79
#